data_4494031841585ecf0e0e9475b75be724
#
_entry.id   4494031841585ecf0e0e9475b75be724
#
_cell.length_a   1.000
_cell.length_b   1.000
_cell.length_c   1.000
_cell.angle_alpha   90.00
_cell.angle_beta   90.00
_cell.angle_gamma   90.00
#
_symmetry.space_group_name_H-M   'P 1'
#
loop_
_entity.id
_entity.type
_entity.pdbx_description
1 polymer ?
#
loop_
_entity_poly.entity_id
_entity_poly.type
_entity_poly.pdbx_seq_one_letter_code
_entity_poly.pdbx_strand_id
1 'polypeptide(L)'
;DGIGQMNDWFRGVDGAFDAALAGVRACKAKGVKVGLRFTITEDNADMLPAMIDLCDAEGVDKFYLSHLVYAGRGNKNRGEDTERSRTRKAMTQLIDRAWVAVAEDQPLEIVTGNNDADAVWFLRWVERNFPSQRAAHVAQHLEAWGGNSSGLGVANIDPQGKVHPDTYWSDYTVGSVKETPFSQLWTGPDAMLATLRQRPRPLKGRCGACAFKDICGGNTRIRALQVTGDPWAEDPACYLSNAEIGVEEADRLSVSPFRGKSHDPAHRFV
;
A
#
# COMPACT_ATOMS: atom_id res chain seq x y z
N ASP A 1 -5.21 13.97 1.00
CA ASP A 1 -5.75 13.14 -0.09
C ASP A 1 -6.20 14.00 -1.29
N GLY A 2 -5.53 15.14 -1.50
CA GLY A 2 -5.77 16.15 -2.53
C GLY A 2 -5.46 17.54 -2.02
N ILE A 3 -5.62 18.55 -2.88
CA ILE A 3 -5.40 19.97 -2.59
C ILE A 3 -6.76 20.67 -2.46
N GLY A 4 -6.93 21.51 -1.42
CA GLY A 4 -8.13 22.34 -1.22
C GLY A 4 -9.41 21.52 -1.21
N GLN A 5 -10.37 21.89 -2.08
CA GLN A 5 -11.69 21.27 -2.15
C GLN A 5 -11.66 19.76 -2.44
N MET A 6 -10.66 19.23 -3.17
CA MET A 6 -10.52 17.79 -3.40
C MET A 6 -10.25 17.06 -2.08
N ASN A 7 -9.41 17.61 -1.21
CA ASN A 7 -9.16 17.01 0.11
C ASN A 7 -10.42 17.10 0.99
N ASP A 8 -11.12 18.23 0.97
CA ASP A 8 -12.35 18.44 1.75
C ASP A 8 -13.43 17.44 1.34
N TRP A 9 -13.63 17.30 0.03
CA TRP A 9 -14.54 16.29 -0.53
C TRP A 9 -14.14 14.87 -0.13
N PHE A 10 -12.86 14.50 -0.25
CA PHE A 10 -12.36 13.17 0.12
C PHE A 10 -12.56 12.88 1.61
N ARG A 11 -12.43 13.90 2.47
CA ARG A 11 -12.63 13.80 3.92
C ARG A 11 -14.09 13.94 4.34
N GLY A 12 -14.95 14.47 3.46
CA GLY A 12 -16.35 14.78 3.78
C GLY A 12 -16.51 15.93 4.77
N VAL A 13 -15.53 16.85 4.84
CA VAL A 13 -15.54 17.99 5.78
C VAL A 13 -14.98 19.22 5.10
N ASP A 14 -15.77 20.26 4.97
CA ASP A 14 -15.33 21.55 4.45
C ASP A 14 -14.25 22.17 5.32
N GLY A 15 -13.20 22.70 4.70
CA GLY A 15 -12.05 23.28 5.39
C GLY A 15 -11.08 22.28 6.01
N ALA A 16 -11.25 20.97 5.77
CA ALA A 16 -10.36 19.93 6.27
C ALA A 16 -8.93 20.10 5.77
N PHE A 17 -8.74 20.58 4.53
CA PHE A 17 -7.42 20.85 3.95
C PHE A 17 -6.70 21.95 4.73
N ASP A 18 -7.34 23.09 4.93
CA ASP A 18 -6.75 24.24 5.62
C ASP A 18 -6.45 23.91 7.10
N ALA A 19 -7.33 23.18 7.76
CA ALA A 19 -7.12 22.72 9.14
C ALA A 19 -5.92 21.77 9.23
N ALA A 20 -5.78 20.81 8.31
CA ALA A 20 -4.64 19.91 8.27
C ALA A 20 -3.34 20.67 8.02
N LEU A 21 -3.34 21.60 7.08
CA LEU A 21 -2.17 22.43 6.74
C LEU A 21 -1.74 23.34 7.88
N ALA A 22 -2.70 23.93 8.60
CA ALA A 22 -2.43 24.70 9.82
C ALA A 22 -1.75 23.83 10.90
N GLY A 23 -2.20 22.56 11.04
CA GLY A 23 -1.58 21.59 11.95
C GLY A 23 -0.13 21.26 11.54
N VAL A 24 0.14 21.05 10.24
CA VAL A 24 1.49 20.85 9.70
C VAL A 24 2.40 22.02 10.08
N ARG A 25 1.96 23.24 9.79
CA ARG A 25 2.72 24.48 10.07
C ARG A 25 2.99 24.66 11.57
N ALA A 26 2.00 24.37 12.42
CA ALA A 26 2.14 24.46 13.88
C ALA A 26 3.17 23.44 14.42
N CYS A 27 3.17 22.21 13.92
CA CYS A 27 4.16 21.19 14.28
C CYS A 27 5.57 21.59 13.84
N LYS A 28 5.71 22.05 12.60
CA LYS A 28 7.01 22.52 12.07
C LYS A 28 7.55 23.72 12.86
N ALA A 29 6.73 24.67 13.24
CA ALA A 29 7.12 25.80 14.09
C ALA A 29 7.66 25.39 15.48
N LYS A 30 7.41 24.14 15.89
CA LYS A 30 7.96 23.51 17.11
C LYS A 30 9.13 22.56 16.84
N GLY A 31 9.65 22.52 15.61
CA GLY A 31 10.74 21.62 15.22
C GLY A 31 10.35 20.14 15.13
N VAL A 32 9.04 19.84 15.06
CA VAL A 32 8.56 18.46 14.88
C VAL A 32 8.63 18.09 13.39
N LYS A 33 9.23 16.96 13.08
CA LYS A 33 9.21 16.39 11.73
C LYS A 33 7.79 16.01 11.33
N VAL A 34 7.39 16.35 10.10
CA VAL A 34 6.04 16.14 9.61
C VAL A 34 6.07 15.36 8.31
N GLY A 35 5.16 14.38 8.18
CA GLY A 35 4.90 13.67 6.94
C GLY A 35 3.49 13.94 6.41
N LEU A 36 3.35 14.04 5.09
CA LEU A 36 2.06 14.04 4.41
C LEU A 36 1.76 12.63 3.88
N ARG A 37 0.55 12.15 4.12
CA ARG A 37 0.06 10.91 3.55
C ARG A 37 -0.99 11.19 2.48
N PHE A 38 -0.85 10.53 1.36
CA PHE A 38 -1.76 10.59 0.23
C PHE A 38 -2.22 9.18 -0.13
N THR A 39 -3.53 8.91 -0.01
CA THR A 39 -4.11 7.64 -0.47
C THR A 39 -4.60 7.83 -1.89
N ILE A 40 -3.92 7.19 -2.84
CA ILE A 40 -4.26 7.29 -4.26
C ILE A 40 -5.57 6.54 -4.56
N THR A 41 -6.45 7.19 -5.30
CA THR A 41 -7.70 6.63 -5.83
C THR A 41 -7.89 7.12 -7.27
N GLU A 42 -8.91 6.59 -7.96
CA GLU A 42 -9.23 7.03 -9.33
C GLU A 42 -9.55 8.53 -9.40
N ASP A 43 -10.19 9.08 -8.37
CA ASP A 43 -10.62 10.47 -8.34
C ASP A 43 -9.47 11.48 -8.10
N ASN A 44 -8.41 11.06 -7.41
CA ASN A 44 -7.36 11.99 -6.97
C ASN A 44 -5.95 11.71 -7.55
N ALA A 45 -5.79 10.68 -8.36
CA ALA A 45 -4.48 10.29 -8.89
C ALA A 45 -3.73 11.42 -9.61
N ASP A 46 -4.46 12.30 -10.30
CA ASP A 46 -3.88 13.45 -11.01
C ASP A 46 -3.41 14.58 -10.07
N MET A 47 -3.77 14.51 -8.77
CA MET A 47 -3.30 15.47 -7.77
C MET A 47 -1.90 15.14 -7.22
N LEU A 48 -1.32 13.99 -7.57
CA LEU A 48 -0.02 13.58 -7.05
C LEU A 48 1.09 14.61 -7.27
N PRO A 49 1.27 15.21 -8.46
CA PRO A 49 2.28 16.25 -8.64
C PRO A 49 2.07 17.45 -7.70
N ALA A 50 0.85 17.96 -7.60
CA ALA A 50 0.53 19.08 -6.73
C ALA A 50 0.73 18.74 -5.23
N MET A 51 0.53 17.49 -4.83
CA MET A 51 0.82 17.03 -3.46
C MET A 51 2.32 17.01 -3.17
N ILE A 52 3.15 16.67 -4.15
CA ILE A 52 4.62 16.70 -4.02
C ILE A 52 5.09 18.16 -3.97
N ASP A 53 4.58 19.02 -4.85
CA ASP A 53 4.87 20.45 -4.83
C ASP A 53 4.48 21.09 -3.49
N LEU A 54 3.38 20.66 -2.88
CA LEU A 54 2.98 21.10 -1.54
C LEU A 54 4.01 20.67 -0.47
N CYS A 55 4.59 19.47 -0.58
CA CYS A 55 5.64 19.04 0.35
C CYS A 55 6.85 19.96 0.27
N ASP A 56 7.26 20.33 -0.94
CA ASP A 56 8.38 21.26 -1.14
C ASP A 56 8.04 22.67 -0.61
N ALA A 57 6.86 23.20 -0.92
CA ALA A 57 6.43 24.53 -0.49
C ALA A 57 6.30 24.66 1.05
N GLU A 58 5.82 23.62 1.72
CA GLU A 58 5.68 23.60 3.19
C GLU A 58 6.94 23.04 3.88
N GLY A 59 7.95 22.61 3.13
CA GLY A 59 9.18 22.01 3.63
C GLY A 59 8.89 20.75 4.45
N VAL A 60 8.01 19.89 3.98
CA VAL A 60 7.63 18.64 4.66
C VAL A 60 8.75 17.62 4.56
N ASP A 61 9.04 16.92 5.66
CA ASP A 61 10.16 15.97 5.74
C ASP A 61 9.90 14.64 5.02
N LYS A 62 8.61 14.25 4.90
CA LYS A 62 8.23 12.93 4.38
C LYS A 62 6.94 12.96 3.58
N PHE A 63 6.96 12.36 2.40
CA PHE A 63 5.75 12.05 1.63
C PHE A 63 5.49 10.55 1.61
N TYR A 64 4.27 10.14 1.96
CA TYR A 64 3.85 8.74 1.98
C TYR A 64 2.68 8.53 1.02
N LEU A 65 2.93 7.88 -0.13
CA LEU A 65 1.88 7.39 -1.01
C LEU A 65 1.33 6.06 -0.49
N SER A 66 0.03 5.99 -0.30
CA SER A 66 -0.66 4.79 0.15
C SER A 66 -1.62 4.30 -0.93
N HIS A 67 -1.59 3.02 -1.24
CA HIS A 67 -2.63 2.40 -2.08
C HIS A 67 -3.86 2.06 -1.24
N LEU A 68 -5.02 1.98 -1.91
CA LEU A 68 -6.26 1.60 -1.26
C LEU A 68 -6.18 0.15 -0.74
N VAL A 69 -6.59 -0.05 0.52
CA VAL A 69 -6.71 -1.39 1.10
C VAL A 69 -8.19 -1.71 1.27
N TYR A 70 -8.59 -2.89 0.85
CA TYR A 70 -9.98 -3.35 0.90
C TYR A 70 -10.36 -3.84 2.30
N ALA A 71 -10.36 -2.89 3.25
CA ALA A 71 -10.78 -3.11 4.63
C ALA A 71 -11.63 -1.93 5.11
N GLY A 72 -12.67 -2.18 5.89
CA GLY A 72 -13.56 -1.15 6.38
C GLY A 72 -14.15 -0.29 5.25
N ARG A 73 -13.99 1.04 5.33
CA ARG A 73 -14.44 1.97 4.27
C ARG A 73 -13.73 1.73 2.94
N GLY A 74 -12.45 1.37 2.96
CA GLY A 74 -11.71 1.05 1.73
C GLY A 74 -12.29 -0.16 0.98
N ASN A 75 -12.89 -1.14 1.68
CA ASN A 75 -13.60 -2.24 1.03
C ASN A 75 -14.94 -1.80 0.42
N LYS A 76 -15.65 -0.88 1.07
CA LYS A 76 -16.88 -0.31 0.52
C LYS A 76 -16.60 0.47 -0.77
N ASN A 77 -15.47 1.17 -0.81
CA ASN A 77 -15.04 2.05 -1.91
C ASN A 77 -14.05 1.38 -2.87
N ARG A 78 -13.91 0.05 -2.84
CA ARG A 78 -12.92 -0.67 -3.68
C ARG A 78 -13.11 -0.47 -5.18
N GLY A 79 -14.30 -0.09 -5.62
CA GLY A 79 -14.58 0.28 -7.01
C GLY A 79 -13.92 1.58 -7.46
N GLU A 80 -13.38 2.36 -6.53
CA GLU A 80 -12.66 3.62 -6.75
C GLU A 80 -11.13 3.44 -6.68
N ASP A 81 -10.67 2.18 -6.57
CA ASP A 81 -9.24 1.90 -6.66
C ASP A 81 -8.71 2.33 -8.02
N THR A 82 -7.50 2.86 -8.01
CA THR A 82 -6.87 3.47 -9.19
C THR A 82 -6.67 2.43 -10.30
N GLU A 83 -7.02 2.79 -11.53
CA GLU A 83 -6.68 1.97 -12.70
C GLU A 83 -5.18 1.71 -12.77
N ARG A 84 -4.81 0.51 -13.26
CA ARG A 84 -3.41 0.07 -13.35
C ARG A 84 -2.52 1.03 -14.13
N SER A 85 -3.03 1.60 -15.22
CA SER A 85 -2.31 2.59 -16.03
C SER A 85 -1.99 3.87 -15.26
N ARG A 86 -2.94 4.37 -14.49
CA ARG A 86 -2.78 5.57 -13.65
C ARG A 86 -1.86 5.29 -12.46
N THR A 87 -2.00 4.12 -11.82
CA THR A 87 -1.08 3.68 -10.77
C THR A 87 0.36 3.63 -11.28
N ARG A 88 0.62 3.06 -12.47
CA ARG A 88 1.94 3.03 -13.10
C ARG A 88 2.50 4.42 -13.35
N LYS A 89 1.67 5.32 -13.89
CA LYS A 89 2.06 6.72 -14.11
C LYS A 89 2.45 7.38 -12.79
N ALA A 90 1.62 7.25 -11.76
CA ALA A 90 1.88 7.82 -10.44
C ALA A 90 3.17 7.26 -9.82
N MET A 91 3.37 5.95 -9.87
CA MET A 91 4.59 5.31 -9.35
C MET A 91 5.86 5.73 -10.11
N THR A 92 5.78 5.89 -11.44
CA THR A 92 6.90 6.41 -12.23
C THR A 92 7.24 7.82 -11.81
N GLN A 93 6.26 8.72 -11.74
CA GLN A 93 6.46 10.10 -11.30
C GLN A 93 7.06 10.18 -9.90
N LEU A 94 6.59 9.34 -8.99
CA LEU A 94 7.07 9.32 -7.61
C LEU A 94 8.54 8.84 -7.51
N ILE A 95 8.90 7.79 -8.25
CA ILE A 95 10.28 7.28 -8.28
C ILE A 95 11.22 8.30 -8.92
N ASP A 96 10.82 8.91 -10.04
CA ASP A 96 11.63 9.94 -10.71
C ASP A 96 11.83 11.14 -9.78
N ARG A 97 10.79 11.57 -9.06
CA ARG A 97 10.91 12.66 -8.07
C ARG A 97 11.80 12.27 -6.89
N ALA A 98 11.70 11.02 -6.40
CA ALA A 98 12.58 10.52 -5.34
C ALA A 98 14.05 10.51 -5.79
N TRP A 99 14.30 10.14 -7.05
CA TRP A 99 15.64 10.18 -7.64
C TRP A 99 16.19 11.60 -7.71
N VAL A 100 15.38 12.57 -8.16
CA VAL A 100 15.76 13.99 -8.18
C VAL A 100 16.10 14.48 -6.76
N ALA A 101 15.26 14.13 -5.77
CA ALA A 101 15.52 14.51 -4.38
C ALA A 101 16.87 13.99 -3.88
N VAL A 102 17.20 12.73 -4.17
CA VAL A 102 18.50 12.14 -3.81
C VAL A 102 19.66 12.80 -4.58
N ALA A 103 19.49 13.08 -5.88
CA ALA A 103 20.54 13.68 -6.71
C ALA A 103 20.86 15.13 -6.32
N GLU A 104 19.86 15.85 -5.80
CA GLU A 104 19.96 17.26 -5.39
C GLU A 104 20.14 17.44 -3.87
N ASP A 105 20.35 16.34 -3.14
CA ASP A 105 20.48 16.34 -1.66
C ASP A 105 19.30 17.01 -0.94
N GLN A 106 18.11 16.84 -1.49
CA GLN A 106 16.88 17.37 -0.88
C GLN A 106 16.43 16.49 0.29
N PRO A 107 15.91 17.08 1.38
CA PRO A 107 15.58 16.34 2.59
C PRO A 107 14.27 15.53 2.52
N LEU A 108 13.55 15.54 1.40
CA LEU A 108 12.26 14.87 1.26
C LEU A 108 12.41 13.35 1.20
N GLU A 109 11.99 12.65 2.24
CA GLU A 109 11.84 11.19 2.24
C GLU A 109 10.55 10.78 1.53
N ILE A 110 10.64 9.93 0.52
CA ILE A 110 9.49 9.40 -0.22
C ILE A 110 9.31 7.92 0.11
N VAL A 111 8.11 7.56 0.54
CA VAL A 111 7.74 6.19 0.94
C VAL A 111 6.44 5.80 0.25
N THR A 112 6.32 4.54 -0.14
CA THR A 112 5.07 3.93 -0.58
C THR A 112 4.62 2.82 0.35
N GLY A 113 3.34 2.50 0.35
CA GLY A 113 2.84 1.41 1.16
C GLY A 113 1.48 0.88 0.75
N ASN A 114 1.17 -0.27 1.32
CA ASN A 114 -0.03 -1.05 1.04
C ASN A 114 -0.08 -1.69 -0.36
N ASN A 115 1.02 -1.59 -1.15
CA ASN A 115 1.15 -2.35 -2.39
C ASN A 115 2.62 -2.71 -2.65
N ASP A 116 3.00 -3.93 -2.30
CA ASP A 116 4.39 -4.41 -2.43
C ASP A 116 4.81 -4.64 -3.91
N ALA A 117 3.90 -4.50 -4.87
CA ALA A 117 4.24 -4.43 -6.30
C ALA A 117 5.10 -3.19 -6.62
N ASP A 118 5.06 -2.15 -5.77
CA ASP A 118 5.89 -0.96 -5.87
C ASP A 118 7.38 -1.31 -5.81
N ALA A 119 7.75 -2.28 -4.97
CA ALA A 119 9.14 -2.77 -4.88
C ALA A 119 9.60 -3.40 -6.20
N VAL A 120 8.73 -4.16 -6.86
CA VAL A 120 9.02 -4.74 -8.19
C VAL A 120 9.10 -3.66 -9.26
N TRP A 121 8.19 -2.68 -9.22
CA TRP A 121 8.20 -1.54 -10.15
C TRP A 121 9.48 -0.70 -9.99
N PHE A 122 9.90 -0.46 -8.75
CA PHE A 122 11.16 0.22 -8.45
C PHE A 122 12.37 -0.59 -8.95
N LEU A 123 12.42 -1.89 -8.72
CA LEU A 123 13.48 -2.75 -9.27
C LEU A 123 13.55 -2.65 -10.79
N ARG A 124 12.41 -2.71 -11.48
CA ARG A 124 12.35 -2.53 -12.94
C ARG A 124 12.82 -1.15 -13.40
N TRP A 125 12.55 -0.12 -12.60
CA TRP A 125 13.07 1.21 -12.87
C TRP A 125 14.61 1.25 -12.70
N VAL A 126 15.15 0.62 -11.66
CA VAL A 126 16.61 0.51 -11.44
C VAL A 126 17.28 -0.26 -12.57
N GLU A 127 16.71 -1.37 -13.02
CA GLU A 127 17.23 -2.17 -14.15
C GLU A 127 17.34 -1.36 -15.45
N ARG A 128 16.44 -0.42 -15.68
CA ARG A 128 16.47 0.44 -16.88
C ARG A 128 17.45 1.60 -16.79
N ASN A 129 17.74 2.08 -15.60
CA ASN A 129 18.48 3.32 -15.40
C ASN A 129 19.91 3.13 -14.84
N PHE A 130 20.26 1.93 -14.38
CA PHE A 130 21.55 1.67 -13.72
C PHE A 130 22.20 0.37 -14.20
N PRO A 131 23.53 0.21 -13.97
CA PRO A 131 24.23 -1.05 -14.23
C PRO A 131 23.61 -2.24 -13.49
N SER A 132 23.73 -3.44 -14.09
CA SER A 132 23.16 -4.68 -13.58
C SER A 132 23.58 -5.04 -12.14
N GLN A 133 24.82 -4.66 -11.72
CA GLN A 133 25.28 -4.87 -10.35
C GLN A 133 24.44 -4.11 -9.32
N ARG A 134 23.98 -2.88 -9.67
CA ARG A 134 23.10 -2.10 -8.78
C ARG A 134 21.71 -2.73 -8.72
N ALA A 135 21.19 -3.17 -9.83
CA ALA A 135 19.90 -3.87 -9.86
C ALA A 135 19.94 -5.17 -9.03
N ALA A 136 21.00 -5.96 -9.17
CA ALA A 136 21.20 -7.16 -8.35
C ALA A 136 21.28 -6.87 -6.85
N HIS A 137 21.98 -5.81 -6.46
CA HIS A 137 22.07 -5.38 -5.06
C HIS A 137 20.69 -4.96 -4.52
N VAL A 138 19.92 -4.19 -5.28
CA VAL A 138 18.55 -3.79 -4.90
C VAL A 138 17.64 -5.02 -4.80
N ALA A 139 17.69 -5.94 -5.77
CA ALA A 139 16.90 -7.17 -5.73
C ALA A 139 17.18 -7.98 -4.46
N GLN A 140 18.44 -8.16 -4.08
CA GLN A 140 18.82 -8.86 -2.86
C GLN A 140 18.23 -8.22 -1.60
N HIS A 141 18.21 -6.89 -1.51
CA HIS A 141 17.62 -6.19 -0.37
C HIS A 141 16.09 -6.33 -0.33
N LEU A 142 15.44 -6.26 -1.48
CA LEU A 142 13.98 -6.43 -1.58
C LEU A 142 13.55 -7.87 -1.27
N GLU A 143 14.31 -8.87 -1.67
CA GLU A 143 14.10 -10.29 -1.30
C GLU A 143 14.29 -10.50 0.20
N ALA A 144 15.34 -9.90 0.80
CA ALA A 144 15.55 -9.96 2.25
C ALA A 144 14.42 -9.28 3.03
N TRP A 145 13.83 -8.21 2.49
CA TRP A 145 12.63 -7.57 3.03
C TRP A 145 11.41 -8.50 2.94
N GLY A 146 11.19 -9.17 1.80
CA GLY A 146 10.15 -10.18 1.59
C GLY A 146 8.71 -9.65 1.53
N GLY A 147 8.53 -8.37 1.27
CA GLY A 147 7.22 -7.72 1.09
C GLY A 147 6.40 -7.58 2.37
N ASN A 148 5.09 -7.74 2.24
CA ASN A 148 4.14 -7.50 3.31
C ASN A 148 4.42 -8.28 4.60
N SER A 149 4.48 -7.56 5.72
CA SER A 149 4.87 -8.10 7.03
C SER A 149 3.71 -8.40 7.99
N SER A 150 2.46 -8.45 7.50
CA SER A 150 1.30 -8.87 8.30
C SER A 150 1.54 -10.23 8.97
N GLY A 151 1.28 -10.32 10.26
CA GLY A 151 1.48 -11.55 11.03
C GLY A 151 2.94 -11.94 11.29
N LEU A 152 3.91 -11.17 10.77
CA LEU A 152 5.35 -11.38 10.95
C LEU A 152 5.98 -10.23 11.76
N GLY A 153 6.11 -9.05 11.15
CA GLY A 153 6.69 -7.84 11.75
C GLY A 153 5.65 -6.82 12.22
N VAL A 154 4.38 -7.03 11.93
CA VAL A 154 3.27 -6.15 12.29
C VAL A 154 2.15 -6.96 12.94
N ALA A 155 1.58 -6.41 14.00
CA ALA A 155 0.35 -6.85 14.66
C ALA A 155 -0.54 -5.65 14.93
N ASN A 156 -1.81 -5.89 15.22
CA ASN A 156 -2.73 -4.89 15.75
C ASN A 156 -3.44 -5.44 16.99
N ILE A 157 -3.63 -4.59 17.99
CA ILE A 157 -4.51 -4.87 19.13
C ILE A 157 -5.63 -3.84 19.08
N ASP A 158 -6.87 -4.33 18.97
CA ASP A 158 -8.04 -3.47 18.90
C ASP A 158 -8.45 -2.91 20.28
N PRO A 159 -9.38 -1.94 20.36
CA PRO A 159 -9.85 -1.38 21.64
C PRO A 159 -10.50 -2.41 22.56
N GLN A 160 -10.93 -3.57 22.04
CA GLN A 160 -11.48 -4.67 22.82
C GLN A 160 -10.40 -5.59 23.37
N GLY A 161 -9.14 -5.41 22.97
CA GLY A 161 -7.99 -6.23 23.35
C GLY A 161 -7.78 -7.45 22.48
N LYS A 162 -8.45 -7.54 21.31
CA LYS A 162 -8.25 -8.63 20.35
C LYS A 162 -7.00 -8.39 19.53
N VAL A 163 -6.25 -9.44 19.27
CA VAL A 163 -5.01 -9.41 18.47
C VAL A 163 -5.31 -9.83 17.04
N HIS A 164 -4.82 -9.05 16.09
CA HIS A 164 -4.98 -9.27 14.65
C HIS A 164 -3.60 -9.30 13.96
N PRO A 165 -3.48 -9.98 12.79
CA PRO A 165 -2.23 -10.00 12.00
C PRO A 165 -1.70 -8.63 11.57
N ASP A 166 -2.60 -7.66 11.33
CA ASP A 166 -2.36 -6.23 11.15
C ASP A 166 -3.66 -5.42 11.32
N THR A 167 -3.63 -4.12 11.05
CA THR A 167 -4.77 -3.21 11.20
C THR A 167 -5.93 -3.48 10.23
N TYR A 168 -5.71 -4.25 9.18
CA TYR A 168 -6.72 -4.52 8.15
C TYR A 168 -7.43 -5.86 8.33
N TRP A 169 -6.93 -6.71 9.24
CA TRP A 169 -7.49 -8.04 9.52
C TRP A 169 -8.52 -8.03 10.66
N SER A 170 -9.40 -7.02 10.71
CA SER A 170 -10.39 -6.87 11.79
C SER A 170 -11.31 -8.09 11.98
N ASP A 171 -11.56 -8.85 10.91
CA ASP A 171 -12.46 -10.01 10.92
C ASP A 171 -11.76 -11.32 11.36
N TYR A 172 -10.44 -11.28 11.59
CA TYR A 172 -9.66 -12.42 12.08
C TYR A 172 -8.98 -12.09 13.39
N THR A 173 -9.22 -12.89 14.42
CA THR A 173 -8.66 -12.69 15.77
C THR A 173 -7.78 -13.87 16.15
N VAL A 174 -6.52 -13.58 16.50
CA VAL A 174 -5.56 -14.59 17.05
C VAL A 174 -5.90 -14.94 18.49
N GLY A 175 -6.41 -13.99 19.26
CA GLY A 175 -6.81 -14.14 20.66
C GLY A 175 -6.97 -12.79 21.34
N SER A 176 -7.09 -12.76 22.67
CA SER A 176 -7.29 -11.53 23.44
C SER A 176 -6.17 -11.35 24.48
N VAL A 177 -5.57 -10.14 24.50
CA VAL A 177 -4.56 -9.77 25.52
C VAL A 177 -5.15 -9.65 26.92
N LYS A 178 -6.48 -9.64 27.05
CA LYS A 178 -7.16 -9.69 28.36
C LYS A 178 -7.15 -11.09 28.97
N GLU A 179 -6.93 -12.12 28.16
CA GLU A 179 -6.96 -13.53 28.57
C GLU A 179 -5.57 -14.17 28.54
N THR A 180 -4.78 -13.81 27.53
CA THR A 180 -3.46 -14.43 27.27
C THR A 180 -2.46 -13.35 26.89
N PRO A 181 -1.24 -13.36 27.46
CA PRO A 181 -0.19 -12.40 27.11
C PRO A 181 0.09 -12.35 25.61
N PHE A 182 0.33 -11.16 25.05
CA PHE A 182 0.59 -10.97 23.62
C PHE A 182 1.70 -11.88 23.09
N SER A 183 2.79 -12.05 23.83
CA SER A 183 3.90 -12.91 23.40
C SER A 183 3.47 -14.36 23.19
N GLN A 184 2.60 -14.89 24.04
CA GLN A 184 2.09 -16.25 23.89
C GLN A 184 1.12 -16.38 22.71
N LEU A 185 0.25 -15.40 22.50
CA LEU A 185 -0.63 -15.35 21.34
C LEU A 185 0.19 -15.26 20.04
N TRP A 186 1.18 -14.38 20.03
CA TRP A 186 1.97 -14.12 18.83
C TRP A 186 2.89 -15.26 18.43
N THR A 187 3.44 -15.99 19.39
CA THR A 187 4.31 -17.17 19.14
C THR A 187 3.56 -18.50 19.18
N GLY A 188 2.29 -18.47 19.54
CA GLY A 188 1.45 -19.66 19.65
C GLY A 188 1.09 -20.32 18.31
N PRO A 189 0.40 -21.46 18.36
CA PRO A 189 0.09 -22.30 17.20
C PRO A 189 -1.13 -21.78 16.42
N ASP A 190 -1.11 -20.53 15.96
CA ASP A 190 -2.16 -19.96 15.09
C ASP A 190 -1.88 -20.28 13.63
N ALA A 191 -2.83 -20.94 12.95
CA ALA A 191 -2.67 -21.41 11.57
C ALA A 191 -2.53 -20.27 10.56
N MET A 192 -3.22 -19.14 10.77
CA MET A 192 -3.13 -17.99 9.88
C MET A 192 -1.78 -17.30 10.04
N LEU A 193 -1.32 -17.05 11.27
CA LEU A 193 0.01 -16.50 11.52
C LEU A 193 1.11 -17.41 10.98
N ALA A 194 1.00 -18.74 11.20
CA ALA A 194 1.95 -19.70 10.67
C ALA A 194 2.06 -19.61 9.15
N THR A 195 0.93 -19.48 8.44
CA THR A 195 0.92 -19.37 6.97
C THR A 195 1.38 -18.00 6.49
N LEU A 196 1.01 -16.91 7.15
CA LEU A 196 1.50 -15.56 6.82
C LEU A 196 3.02 -15.44 6.96
N ARG A 197 3.64 -16.23 7.83
CA ARG A 197 5.09 -16.28 8.09
C ARG A 197 5.88 -17.15 7.11
N GLN A 198 5.20 -18.02 6.34
CA GLN A 198 5.89 -18.84 5.34
C GLN A 198 6.57 -17.96 4.28
N ARG A 199 7.75 -18.41 3.85
CA ARG A 199 8.47 -17.81 2.72
C ARG A 199 8.99 -18.93 1.81
N PRO A 200 8.54 -19.01 0.55
CA PRO A 200 7.42 -18.24 -0.03
C PRO A 200 6.07 -18.61 0.59
N ARG A 201 5.12 -17.67 0.57
CA ARG A 201 3.72 -17.92 0.95
C ARG A 201 3.03 -18.87 -0.06
N PRO A 202 2.00 -19.63 0.32
CA PRO A 202 1.29 -20.57 -0.57
C PRO A 202 0.34 -19.83 -1.52
N LEU A 203 0.88 -18.91 -2.32
CA LEU A 203 0.13 -18.07 -3.24
C LEU A 203 -0.41 -18.89 -4.41
N LYS A 204 -1.59 -18.51 -4.91
CA LYS A 204 -2.29 -19.15 -6.03
C LYS A 204 -2.35 -18.22 -7.24
N GLY A 205 -2.77 -18.77 -8.38
CA GLY A 205 -2.95 -18.05 -9.63
C GLY A 205 -1.71 -17.24 -10.01
N ARG A 206 -1.94 -16.07 -10.56
CA ARG A 206 -0.91 -15.16 -11.03
C ARG A 206 0.17 -14.82 -9.98
N CYS A 207 -0.19 -14.68 -8.71
CA CYS A 207 0.76 -14.44 -7.63
C CYS A 207 1.64 -15.66 -7.35
N GLY A 208 1.12 -16.87 -7.46
CA GLY A 208 1.86 -18.11 -7.27
C GLY A 208 2.90 -18.36 -8.37
N ALA A 209 2.54 -18.02 -9.63
CA ALA A 209 3.42 -18.15 -10.80
C ALA A 209 4.41 -16.97 -10.96
N CYS A 210 4.25 -15.89 -10.21
CA CYS A 210 5.03 -14.66 -10.34
C CYS A 210 6.52 -14.87 -10.03
N ALA A 211 7.40 -14.39 -10.91
CA ALA A 211 8.84 -14.43 -10.72
C ALA A 211 9.33 -13.58 -9.52
N PHE A 212 8.50 -12.63 -9.04
CA PHE A 212 8.83 -11.70 -7.94
C PHE A 212 8.07 -12.00 -6.66
N LYS A 213 7.55 -13.22 -6.48
CA LYS A 213 6.81 -13.61 -5.28
C LYS A 213 7.64 -13.49 -3.99
N ASP A 214 8.95 -13.63 -4.08
CA ASP A 214 9.87 -13.53 -2.94
C ASP A 214 10.14 -12.06 -2.55
N ILE A 215 10.01 -11.12 -3.49
CA ILE A 215 10.07 -9.67 -3.24
C ILE A 215 8.75 -9.14 -2.70
N CYS A 216 7.64 -9.46 -3.39
CA CYS A 216 6.31 -8.92 -3.08
C CYS A 216 5.60 -9.67 -1.94
N GLY A 217 5.91 -10.96 -1.73
CA GLY A 217 5.21 -11.81 -0.76
C GLY A 217 3.72 -11.98 -1.03
N GLY A 218 3.27 -11.67 -2.27
CA GLY A 218 1.86 -11.66 -2.64
C GLY A 218 1.08 -10.44 -2.14
N ASN A 219 1.76 -9.40 -1.65
CA ASN A 219 1.16 -8.16 -1.18
C ASN A 219 0.30 -8.32 0.10
N THR A 220 -0.54 -7.34 0.43
CA THR A 220 -1.50 -7.49 1.54
C THR A 220 -2.59 -8.49 1.19
N ARG A 221 -2.69 -9.58 1.97
CA ARG A 221 -3.59 -10.69 1.68
C ARG A 221 -5.05 -10.37 1.93
N ILE A 222 -5.32 -9.26 2.64
CA ILE A 222 -6.70 -8.84 2.92
C ILE A 222 -7.47 -8.47 1.64
N ARG A 223 -6.81 -7.90 0.61
CA ARG A 223 -7.50 -7.61 -0.66
C ARG A 223 -7.96 -8.88 -1.37
N ALA A 224 -7.10 -9.88 -1.44
CA ALA A 224 -7.46 -11.18 -1.99
C ALA A 224 -8.63 -11.81 -1.21
N LEU A 225 -8.55 -11.83 0.13
CA LEU A 225 -9.62 -12.34 0.99
C LEU A 225 -10.95 -11.64 0.73
N GLN A 226 -10.99 -10.32 0.69
CA GLN A 226 -12.22 -9.54 0.53
C GLN A 226 -12.87 -9.67 -0.86
N VAL A 227 -12.07 -9.96 -1.89
CA VAL A 227 -12.59 -10.10 -3.26
C VAL A 227 -12.98 -11.55 -3.57
N THR A 228 -12.23 -12.53 -3.08
CA THR A 228 -12.36 -13.93 -3.50
C THR A 228 -12.80 -14.87 -2.37
N GLY A 229 -12.72 -14.44 -1.11
CA GLY A 229 -12.89 -15.31 0.06
C GLY A 229 -11.64 -16.15 0.40
N ASP A 230 -10.58 -16.08 -0.41
CA ASP A 230 -9.34 -16.82 -0.21
C ASP A 230 -8.15 -15.84 -0.08
N PRO A 231 -7.50 -15.76 1.09
CA PRO A 231 -6.36 -14.84 1.26
C PRO A 231 -5.13 -15.24 0.43
N TRP A 232 -5.10 -16.45 -0.12
CA TRP A 232 -3.97 -16.94 -0.92
C TRP A 232 -4.18 -16.77 -2.42
N ALA A 233 -5.34 -16.30 -2.85
CA ALA A 233 -5.61 -15.93 -4.23
C ALA A 233 -4.71 -14.78 -4.72
N GLU A 234 -4.71 -14.52 -6.01
CA GLU A 234 -3.99 -13.38 -6.57
C GLU A 234 -4.47 -12.04 -6.02
N ASP A 235 -3.55 -11.09 -5.87
CA ASP A 235 -3.91 -9.74 -5.42
C ASP A 235 -4.58 -8.96 -6.56
N PRO A 236 -5.85 -8.51 -6.38
CA PRO A 236 -6.59 -7.79 -7.40
C PRO A 236 -5.97 -6.43 -7.75
N ALA A 237 -5.25 -5.79 -6.82
CA ALA A 237 -4.63 -4.48 -7.01
C ALA A 237 -3.20 -4.52 -7.57
N CYS A 238 -2.69 -5.69 -7.97
CA CYS A 238 -1.40 -5.76 -8.63
C CYS A 238 -1.49 -5.12 -10.02
N TYR A 239 -0.75 -4.04 -10.24
CA TYR A 239 -0.76 -3.25 -11.47
C TYR A 239 0.32 -3.66 -12.50
N LEU A 240 1.17 -4.64 -12.17
CA LEU A 240 2.16 -5.19 -13.11
C LEU A 240 1.48 -6.06 -14.18
N SER A 241 1.99 -6.08 -15.40
CA SER A 241 1.51 -6.98 -16.45
C SER A 241 2.06 -8.41 -16.28
N ASN A 242 1.41 -9.38 -16.89
CA ASN A 242 1.90 -10.76 -16.87
C ASN A 242 3.30 -10.87 -17.46
N ALA A 243 3.57 -10.19 -18.58
CA ALA A 243 4.89 -10.18 -19.20
C ALA A 243 6.00 -9.65 -18.27
N GLU A 244 5.69 -8.61 -17.47
CA GLU A 244 6.66 -8.03 -16.52
C GLU A 244 7.00 -8.96 -15.37
N ILE A 245 6.11 -9.84 -15.00
CA ILE A 245 6.28 -10.76 -13.86
C ILE A 245 6.53 -12.20 -14.28
N GLY A 246 6.72 -12.46 -15.58
CA GLY A 246 7.04 -13.80 -16.11
C GLY A 246 5.90 -14.81 -15.98
N VAL A 247 4.64 -14.36 -16.07
CA VAL A 247 3.44 -15.20 -15.93
C VAL A 247 2.82 -15.45 -17.30
N GLU A 248 2.51 -16.71 -17.62
CA GLU A 248 1.80 -17.08 -18.83
C GLU A 248 0.29 -16.83 -18.72
N GLU A 249 -0.42 -16.72 -19.85
CA GLU A 249 -1.86 -16.44 -19.91
C GLU A 249 -2.68 -17.54 -19.21
N ALA A 250 -2.21 -18.79 -19.25
CA ALA A 250 -2.85 -19.96 -18.64
C ALA A 250 -2.91 -19.89 -17.09
N ASP A 251 -2.05 -19.08 -16.45
CA ASP A 251 -1.98 -18.94 -14.99
C ASP A 251 -3.00 -17.94 -14.43
N ARG A 252 -3.85 -17.37 -15.29
CA ARG A 252 -4.91 -16.44 -14.85
C ARG A 252 -6.05 -17.17 -14.16
N LEU A 253 -6.30 -16.83 -12.91
CA LEU A 253 -7.62 -16.98 -12.33
C LEU A 253 -8.51 -15.86 -12.90
N SER A 254 -9.67 -16.20 -13.47
CA SER A 254 -10.59 -15.25 -14.13
C SER A 254 -11.35 -14.38 -13.13
N VAL A 255 -10.65 -13.60 -12.32
CA VAL A 255 -11.27 -12.68 -11.36
C VAL A 255 -11.04 -11.25 -11.83
N SER A 256 -12.08 -10.64 -12.42
CA SER A 256 -12.09 -9.19 -12.63
C SER A 256 -12.51 -8.51 -11.33
N PRO A 257 -11.66 -7.70 -10.69
CA PRO A 257 -12.02 -6.97 -9.47
C PRO A 257 -13.04 -5.86 -9.72
N PHE A 258 -13.21 -5.45 -10.99
CA PHE A 258 -13.97 -4.28 -11.42
C PHE A 258 -15.24 -4.67 -12.19
N ARG A 259 -16.21 -5.33 -11.56
CA ARG A 259 -17.59 -5.26 -12.06
C ARG A 259 -18.25 -4.06 -11.41
N GLY A 260 -18.31 -2.98 -12.19
CA GLY A 260 -18.85 -1.69 -11.81
C GLY A 260 -20.24 -1.78 -11.21
N LYS A 261 -20.43 -1.06 -10.11
CA LYS A 261 -21.70 -0.42 -9.83
C LYS A 261 -21.61 1.00 -10.38
N SER A 262 -22.63 1.40 -11.14
CA SER A 262 -22.81 2.75 -11.66
C SER A 262 -22.57 3.79 -10.56
N HIS A 263 -21.81 4.82 -10.87
CA HIS A 263 -21.62 5.99 -10.04
C HIS A 263 -22.97 6.61 -9.65
N ASP A 264 -23.31 6.53 -8.37
CA ASP A 264 -24.23 7.44 -7.73
C ASP A 264 -23.42 8.28 -6.71
N PRO A 265 -23.18 9.57 -6.97
CA PRO A 265 -22.37 10.43 -6.11
C PRO A 265 -22.96 10.69 -4.73
N ALA A 266 -24.24 10.36 -4.50
CA ALA A 266 -24.98 10.75 -3.30
C ALA A 266 -24.76 9.86 -2.06
N HIS A 267 -24.05 8.72 -2.17
CA HIS A 267 -23.94 7.76 -1.07
C HIS A 267 -22.50 7.52 -0.52
N ARG A 268 -21.57 8.46 -0.72
CA ARG A 268 -20.15 8.17 -0.50
C ARG A 268 -19.64 8.21 0.93
N PHE A 269 -20.32 8.85 1.89
CA PHE A 269 -19.73 9.05 3.23
C PHE A 269 -20.78 9.06 4.37
N VAL A 270 -21.59 8.02 4.53
CA VAL A 270 -22.34 7.79 5.77
C VAL A 270 -21.90 6.50 6.43
#